data_4ceb8d18cbd0edab0887ad89e5d60199
#
_entry.id   4ceb8d18cbd0edab0887ad89e5d60199
#
_cell.length_a   1.000
_cell.length_b   1.000
_cell.length_c   1.000
_cell.angle_alpha   90.00
_cell.angle_beta   90.00
_cell.angle_gamma   90.00
#
_symmetry.space_group_name_H-M   'P 1'
#
loop_
_entity.id
_entity.type
_entity.pdbx_description
1 polymer ?
#
loop_
_entity_poly.entity_id
_entity_poly.type
_entity_poly.pdbx_seq_one_letter_code
_entity_poly.pdbx_strand_id
1 'polypeptide(L)'
;MKERKPSIAIAVLCLLMISAAKFAYAQGENYPAKPVTIITDAPPGSTPDVVARFVADGLGASWRQQVVVVPRPGANGSAAARTAADAAPDGYTLFMPSLSTFVAQKGIAPNIPLELPYDFLAVGFASENPMCAAVPPSLGVNSLAQLIALAKARPGKISYAVTGVGRLTHLTGELLQREAGMRMLTVPYLGGPANAISDVIGGRVDMIIEGYSGIAASIRAGQLKPIAVASIERLPEFPDLPAVAETIPGFSATGWQVLLAPAGTPKMIVHWISSDLAQVVAKEEFRKKLAALGSYSRAMTGSETTRFVHGEQRKWNSVLEQIARTSK
;
A
#
# COMPACT_ATOMS: atom_id res chain seq x y z
N MET A 1 -61.07 -10.50 32.24
CA MET A 1 -59.78 -10.39 31.45
C MET A 1 -59.98 -9.30 30.43
N LYS A 2 -59.30 -8.12 30.59
CA LYS A 2 -59.34 -7.04 29.61
C LYS A 2 -58.12 -7.21 28.63
N GLU A 3 -58.44 -7.58 27.42
CA GLU A 3 -57.40 -7.58 26.36
C GLU A 3 -56.95 -6.14 26.08
N ARG A 4 -55.68 -5.85 26.35
CA ARG A 4 -55.08 -4.59 25.96
C ARG A 4 -54.77 -4.64 24.44
N LYS A 5 -55.52 -3.91 23.65
CA LYS A 5 -55.20 -3.69 22.24
C LYS A 5 -53.86 -2.94 22.14
N PRO A 6 -52.91 -3.38 21.28
CA PRO A 6 -51.67 -2.69 21.11
C PRO A 6 -51.92 -1.25 20.63
N SER A 7 -51.21 -0.28 21.20
CA SER A 7 -51.34 1.13 20.85
C SER A 7 -50.99 1.32 19.37
N ILE A 8 -51.75 2.10 18.63
CA ILE A 8 -51.52 2.47 17.22
C ILE A 8 -50.11 2.96 17.02
N ALA A 9 -49.50 3.62 18.01
CA ALA A 9 -48.13 4.07 18.01
C ALA A 9 -47.10 2.92 17.88
N ILE A 10 -47.37 1.77 18.54
CA ILE A 10 -46.51 0.58 18.46
C ILE A 10 -46.60 -0.05 17.07
N ALA A 11 -47.78 -0.11 16.49
CA ALA A 11 -48.00 -0.66 15.15
C ALA A 11 -47.31 0.20 14.07
N VAL A 12 -47.39 1.53 14.19
CA VAL A 12 -46.70 2.47 13.27
C VAL A 12 -45.19 2.37 13.41
N LEU A 13 -44.67 2.24 14.63
CA LEU A 13 -43.21 2.09 14.86
C LEU A 13 -42.69 0.76 14.29
N CYS A 14 -43.44 -0.32 14.43
CA CYS A 14 -43.10 -1.62 13.82
C CYS A 14 -43.15 -1.55 12.28
N LEU A 15 -44.12 -0.86 11.69
CA LEU A 15 -44.20 -0.68 10.24
C LEU A 15 -43.03 0.15 9.69
N LEU A 16 -42.61 1.20 10.42
CA LEU A 16 -41.45 2.01 10.07
C LEU A 16 -40.14 1.20 10.18
N MET A 17 -40.00 0.35 11.19
CA MET A 17 -38.82 -0.51 11.31
C MET A 17 -38.77 -1.61 10.24
N ILE A 18 -39.91 -2.17 9.84
CA ILE A 18 -40.01 -3.16 8.77
C ILE A 18 -39.72 -2.52 7.40
N SER A 19 -40.17 -1.28 7.17
CA SER A 19 -39.86 -0.56 5.92
C SER A 19 -38.41 -0.16 5.87
N ALA A 20 -37.78 0.27 6.96
CA ALA A 20 -36.34 0.56 7.01
C ALA A 20 -35.49 -0.70 6.78
N ALA A 21 -35.90 -1.85 7.34
CA ALA A 21 -35.23 -3.13 7.12
C ALA A 21 -35.37 -3.60 5.67
N LYS A 22 -36.52 -3.42 5.03
CA LYS A 22 -36.70 -3.73 3.59
C LYS A 22 -35.91 -2.80 2.68
N PHE A 23 -35.77 -1.51 3.05
CA PHE A 23 -34.94 -0.57 2.29
C PHE A 23 -33.44 -0.94 2.36
N ALA A 24 -32.95 -1.36 3.53
CA ALA A 24 -31.58 -1.84 3.70
C ALA A 24 -31.32 -3.16 2.94
N TYR A 25 -32.30 -4.04 2.88
CA TYR A 25 -32.21 -5.32 2.14
C TYR A 25 -32.21 -5.10 0.61
N ALA A 26 -33.03 -4.16 0.11
CA ALA A 26 -33.14 -3.85 -1.32
C ALA A 26 -31.87 -3.14 -1.88
N GLN A 27 -31.14 -2.44 -1.04
CA GLN A 27 -29.86 -1.83 -1.47
C GLN A 27 -28.74 -2.86 -1.67
N GLY A 28 -28.84 -4.04 -1.06
CA GLY A 28 -27.88 -5.12 -1.22
C GLY A 28 -27.99 -5.88 -2.53
N GLU A 29 -29.17 -6.06 -3.09
CA GLU A 29 -29.37 -6.90 -4.29
C GLU A 29 -28.81 -6.30 -5.60
N ASN A 30 -28.48 -5.00 -5.64
CA ASN A 30 -27.97 -4.31 -6.84
C ASN A 30 -26.65 -3.55 -6.60
N TYR A 31 -25.85 -3.91 -5.61
CA TYR A 31 -24.55 -3.27 -5.39
C TYR A 31 -23.47 -3.92 -6.27
N PRO A 32 -22.61 -3.13 -6.95
CA PRO A 32 -22.72 -1.69 -7.18
C PRO A 32 -23.63 -1.37 -8.39
N ALA A 33 -24.54 -0.39 -8.24
CA ALA A 33 -25.44 0.10 -9.30
C ALA A 33 -24.89 1.33 -10.03
N LYS A 34 -23.80 1.94 -9.56
CA LYS A 34 -23.11 3.12 -10.12
C LYS A 34 -21.59 2.95 -9.99
N PRO A 35 -20.78 3.78 -10.67
CA PRO A 35 -19.32 3.73 -10.56
C PRO A 35 -18.83 3.80 -9.12
N VAL A 36 -17.77 3.03 -8.81
CA VAL A 36 -17.09 3.00 -7.52
C VAL A 36 -15.77 3.74 -7.63
N THR A 37 -15.39 4.49 -6.61
CA THR A 37 -14.13 5.21 -6.54
C THR A 37 -13.19 4.53 -5.54
N ILE A 38 -11.95 4.29 -5.94
CA ILE A 38 -10.84 3.92 -5.04
C ILE A 38 -9.93 5.12 -4.89
N ILE A 39 -9.94 5.74 -3.71
CA ILE A 39 -8.98 6.79 -3.36
C ILE A 39 -7.65 6.11 -2.99
N THR A 40 -6.52 6.65 -3.44
CA THR A 40 -5.18 6.22 -3.03
C THR A 40 -4.29 7.41 -2.71
N ASP A 41 -3.36 7.23 -1.77
CA ASP A 41 -2.34 8.21 -1.43
C ASP A 41 -1.08 8.07 -2.30
N ALA A 42 -1.06 7.08 -3.18
CA ALA A 42 0.08 6.75 -4.01
C ALA A 42 0.30 7.79 -5.12
N PRO A 43 1.55 8.25 -5.32
CA PRO A 43 1.89 9.01 -6.52
C PRO A 43 1.67 8.18 -7.78
N PRO A 44 1.19 8.80 -8.88
CA PRO A 44 1.02 8.11 -10.15
C PRO A 44 2.31 7.41 -10.60
N GLY A 45 2.20 6.19 -11.11
CA GLY A 45 3.31 5.36 -11.58
C GLY A 45 4.13 4.66 -10.50
N SER A 46 3.83 4.88 -9.22
CA SER A 46 4.41 4.08 -8.14
C SER A 46 3.76 2.70 -8.05
N THR A 47 4.43 1.74 -7.42
CA THR A 47 3.88 0.38 -7.24
C THR A 47 2.48 0.36 -6.65
N PRO A 48 2.15 1.12 -5.57
CA PRO A 48 0.79 1.14 -5.04
C PRO A 48 -0.26 1.68 -6.03
N ASP A 49 0.09 2.67 -6.88
CA ASP A 49 -0.83 3.18 -7.91
C ASP A 49 -1.13 2.11 -8.97
N VAL A 50 -0.10 1.41 -9.44
CA VAL A 50 -0.27 0.31 -10.41
C VAL A 50 -1.14 -0.80 -9.85
N VAL A 51 -0.90 -1.20 -8.60
CA VAL A 51 -1.71 -2.23 -7.93
C VAL A 51 -3.17 -1.78 -7.75
N ALA A 52 -3.39 -0.52 -7.35
CA ALA A 52 -4.75 0.02 -7.21
C ALA A 52 -5.54 -0.06 -8.54
N ARG A 53 -4.87 0.21 -9.67
CA ARG A 53 -5.48 0.07 -11.01
C ARG A 53 -5.79 -1.39 -11.35
N PHE A 54 -4.91 -2.33 -11.02
CA PHE A 54 -5.18 -3.76 -11.25
C PHE A 54 -6.37 -4.25 -10.41
N VAL A 55 -6.49 -3.79 -9.16
CA VAL A 55 -7.65 -4.09 -8.32
C VAL A 55 -8.92 -3.47 -8.91
N ALA A 56 -8.85 -2.20 -9.34
CA ALA A 56 -9.97 -1.50 -9.95
C ALA A 56 -10.46 -2.20 -11.23
N ASP A 57 -9.54 -2.60 -12.11
CA ASP A 57 -9.85 -3.34 -13.34
C ASP A 57 -10.51 -4.70 -13.01
N GLY A 58 -9.95 -5.42 -12.02
CA GLY A 58 -10.46 -6.72 -11.61
C GLY A 58 -11.86 -6.67 -11.01
N LEU A 59 -12.10 -5.71 -10.11
CA LEU A 59 -13.42 -5.46 -9.50
C LEU A 59 -14.41 -4.95 -10.55
N GLY A 60 -13.98 -4.00 -11.39
CA GLY A 60 -14.80 -3.44 -12.45
C GLY A 60 -15.30 -4.50 -13.44
N ALA A 61 -14.43 -5.44 -13.84
CA ALA A 61 -14.79 -6.56 -14.67
C ALA A 61 -15.80 -7.51 -13.97
N SER A 62 -15.63 -7.75 -12.66
CA SER A 62 -16.54 -8.60 -11.88
C SER A 62 -17.91 -7.94 -11.71
N TRP A 63 -17.94 -6.64 -11.45
CA TRP A 63 -19.17 -5.87 -11.18
C TRP A 63 -19.88 -5.37 -12.43
N ARG A 64 -19.22 -5.40 -13.59
CA ARG A 64 -19.71 -4.75 -14.83
C ARG A 64 -20.01 -3.26 -14.59
N GLN A 65 -19.27 -2.66 -13.70
CA GLN A 65 -19.36 -1.24 -13.32
C GLN A 65 -17.96 -0.62 -13.37
N GLN A 66 -17.91 0.66 -13.68
CA GLN A 66 -16.65 1.38 -13.68
C GLN A 66 -16.10 1.50 -12.24
N VAL A 67 -14.83 1.15 -12.07
CA VAL A 67 -14.08 1.41 -10.82
C VAL A 67 -12.95 2.39 -11.16
N VAL A 68 -12.97 3.57 -10.55
CA VAL A 68 -12.05 4.67 -10.86
C VAL A 68 -11.04 4.84 -9.74
N VAL A 69 -9.74 4.82 -10.07
CA VAL A 69 -8.69 5.14 -9.11
C VAL A 69 -8.43 6.64 -9.13
N VAL A 70 -8.53 7.28 -7.96
CA VAL A 70 -8.31 8.72 -7.75
C VAL A 70 -7.09 8.91 -6.86
N PRO A 71 -5.89 9.18 -7.43
CA PRO A 71 -4.71 9.49 -6.65
C PRO A 71 -4.85 10.84 -5.93
N ARG A 72 -4.52 10.87 -4.64
CA ARG A 72 -4.42 12.08 -3.81
C ARG A 72 -3.11 12.04 -3.03
N PRO A 73 -1.96 12.17 -3.71
CA PRO A 73 -0.66 12.17 -3.06
C PRO A 73 -0.48 13.46 -2.25
N GLY A 74 0.43 13.40 -1.27
CA GLY A 74 0.80 14.56 -0.46
C GLY A 74 0.44 14.41 1.01
N ALA A 75 1.01 15.28 1.83
CA ALA A 75 0.86 15.31 3.28
C ALA A 75 0.98 13.91 3.93
N ASN A 76 1.89 13.07 3.42
CA ASN A 76 2.10 11.68 3.86
C ASN A 76 0.81 10.83 3.89
N GLY A 77 -0.10 11.07 2.93
CA GLY A 77 -1.36 10.33 2.80
C GLY A 77 -2.53 10.89 3.60
N SER A 78 -2.33 11.92 4.43
CA SER A 78 -3.40 12.46 5.28
C SER A 78 -4.56 13.06 4.47
N ALA A 79 -4.28 13.71 3.34
CA ALA A 79 -5.31 14.27 2.46
C ALA A 79 -6.19 13.16 1.86
N ALA A 80 -5.59 12.06 1.41
CA ALA A 80 -6.32 10.91 0.90
C ALA A 80 -7.16 10.24 2.00
N ALA A 81 -6.57 10.02 3.18
CA ALA A 81 -7.24 9.40 4.32
C ALA A 81 -8.46 10.22 4.77
N ARG A 82 -8.32 11.56 4.92
CA ARG A 82 -9.45 12.43 5.27
C ARG A 82 -10.55 12.40 4.21
N THR A 83 -10.18 12.56 2.93
CA THR A 83 -11.16 12.51 1.84
C THR A 83 -11.94 11.20 1.83
N ALA A 84 -11.29 10.08 2.13
CA ALA A 84 -11.93 8.78 2.17
C ALA A 84 -12.77 8.59 3.45
N ALA A 85 -12.28 9.03 4.61
CA ALA A 85 -13.01 8.92 5.88
C ALA A 85 -14.29 9.77 5.91
N ASP A 86 -14.25 10.95 5.29
CA ASP A 86 -15.40 11.87 5.19
C ASP A 86 -16.41 11.46 4.11
N ALA A 87 -16.12 10.43 3.31
CA ALA A 87 -17.02 9.95 2.27
C ALA A 87 -18.23 9.22 2.86
N ALA A 88 -19.35 9.21 2.11
CA ALA A 88 -20.54 8.47 2.50
C ALA A 88 -20.19 6.98 2.70
N PRO A 89 -20.62 6.37 3.82
CA PRO A 89 -20.34 4.96 4.11
C PRO A 89 -21.32 4.03 3.36
N ASP A 90 -21.42 4.19 2.04
CA ASP A 90 -22.33 3.46 1.17
C ASP A 90 -21.61 2.42 0.27
N GLY A 91 -20.28 2.30 0.42
CA GLY A 91 -19.44 1.38 -0.35
C GLY A 91 -19.00 1.92 -1.72
N TYR A 92 -19.46 3.09 -2.16
CA TYR A 92 -19.05 3.67 -3.46
C TYR A 92 -17.77 4.50 -3.41
N THR A 93 -17.25 4.76 -2.22
CA THR A 93 -15.90 5.28 -2.02
C THR A 93 -15.12 4.32 -1.15
N LEU A 94 -14.05 3.80 -1.70
CA LEU A 94 -13.13 2.89 -1.03
C LEU A 94 -11.77 3.57 -0.88
N PHE A 95 -10.95 3.13 0.04
CA PHE A 95 -9.62 3.65 0.26
C PHE A 95 -8.57 2.55 0.14
N MET A 96 -7.52 2.83 -0.61
CA MET A 96 -6.39 1.95 -0.77
C MET A 96 -5.10 2.67 -0.41
N PRO A 97 -4.80 2.78 0.90
CA PRO A 97 -3.59 3.43 1.38
C PRO A 97 -2.35 2.59 1.13
N SER A 98 -1.21 3.27 1.04
CA SER A 98 0.09 2.62 1.15
C SER A 98 0.45 2.36 2.62
N LEU A 99 1.36 1.41 2.86
CA LEU A 99 1.93 1.15 4.19
C LEU A 99 2.41 2.43 4.86
N SER A 100 3.03 3.33 4.11
CA SER A 100 3.60 4.57 4.64
C SER A 100 2.59 5.43 5.38
N THR A 101 1.33 5.45 4.94
CA THR A 101 0.27 6.22 5.60
C THR A 101 -0.06 5.66 6.98
N PHE A 102 -0.02 4.34 7.15
CA PHE A 102 -0.22 3.71 8.46
C PHE A 102 0.95 3.93 9.43
N VAL A 103 2.16 4.05 8.90
CA VAL A 103 3.40 4.13 9.69
C VAL A 103 3.76 5.57 10.05
N ALA A 104 3.48 6.52 9.17
CA ALA A 104 3.83 7.92 9.36
C ALA A 104 3.07 8.63 10.50
N GLN A 105 2.05 8.01 11.07
CA GLN A 105 1.11 8.64 12.01
C GLN A 105 1.78 9.22 13.27
N LYS A 106 2.73 8.54 13.88
CA LYS A 106 3.23 8.91 15.21
C LYS A 106 4.28 10.02 15.25
N GLY A 107 4.93 10.36 14.14
CA GLY A 107 6.03 11.34 14.17
C GLY A 107 5.89 12.47 13.15
N ILE A 108 5.12 12.25 12.07
CA ILE A 108 5.11 13.14 10.90
C ILE A 108 3.72 13.76 10.68
N ALA A 109 2.63 13.03 11.01
CA ALA A 109 1.26 13.49 10.85
C ALA A 109 0.35 12.92 11.96
N PRO A 110 0.32 13.55 13.15
CA PRO A 110 -0.28 12.96 14.36
C PRO A 110 -1.81 12.79 14.33
N ASN A 111 -2.52 13.27 13.32
CA ASN A 111 -3.99 13.26 13.27
C ASN A 111 -4.53 12.73 11.93
N ILE A 112 -3.91 11.69 11.37
CA ILE A 112 -4.47 11.01 10.19
C ILE A 112 -5.60 10.08 10.68
N PRO A 113 -6.85 10.19 10.17
CA PRO A 113 -7.91 9.25 10.45
C PRO A 113 -7.61 7.94 9.70
N LEU A 114 -6.95 7.01 10.34
CA LEU A 114 -6.59 5.72 9.73
C LEU A 114 -6.47 4.62 10.80
N GLU A 115 -7.37 4.63 11.75
CA GLU A 115 -7.43 3.60 12.79
C GLU A 115 -8.47 2.53 12.41
N LEU A 116 -8.04 1.26 12.41
CA LEU A 116 -8.95 0.14 12.18
C LEU A 116 -9.43 -0.41 13.54
N PRO A 117 -10.72 -0.65 13.72
CA PRO A 117 -11.83 -0.46 12.77
C PRO A 117 -12.58 0.89 12.92
N TYR A 118 -12.00 1.89 13.58
CA TYR A 118 -12.71 3.10 14.02
C TYR A 118 -12.96 4.09 12.88
N ASP A 119 -11.95 4.36 12.05
CA ASP A 119 -12.09 5.26 10.91
C ASP A 119 -12.44 4.48 9.63
N PHE A 120 -11.96 3.24 9.52
CA PHE A 120 -12.18 2.38 8.37
C PHE A 120 -12.40 0.93 8.77
N LEU A 121 -13.18 0.23 7.95
CA LEU A 121 -13.33 -1.23 7.98
C LEU A 121 -12.38 -1.85 6.95
N ALA A 122 -11.60 -2.84 7.35
CA ALA A 122 -10.78 -3.59 6.41
C ALA A 122 -11.68 -4.48 5.54
N VAL A 123 -11.60 -4.27 4.23
CA VAL A 123 -12.30 -5.09 3.22
C VAL A 123 -11.45 -6.32 2.91
N GLY A 124 -10.17 -6.14 2.62
CA GLY A 124 -9.27 -7.25 2.32
C GLY A 124 -7.87 -6.79 1.95
N PHE A 125 -7.00 -7.78 1.76
CA PHE A 125 -5.62 -7.60 1.34
C PHE A 125 -5.53 -7.68 -0.19
N ALA A 126 -4.80 -6.76 -0.81
CA ALA A 126 -4.66 -6.74 -2.25
C ALA A 126 -3.30 -7.27 -2.72
N SER A 127 -2.21 -6.78 -2.15
CA SER A 127 -0.88 -7.24 -2.53
C SER A 127 0.19 -6.87 -1.50
N GLU A 128 1.34 -7.53 -1.63
CA GLU A 128 2.60 -7.13 -1.03
C GLU A 128 3.65 -6.88 -2.11
N ASN A 129 4.56 -5.95 -1.85
CA ASN A 129 5.52 -5.43 -2.81
C ASN A 129 6.87 -5.21 -2.11
N PRO A 130 7.83 -6.12 -2.21
CA PRO A 130 9.18 -5.90 -1.72
C PRO A 130 9.82 -4.68 -2.40
N MET A 131 10.53 -3.87 -1.62
CA MET A 131 11.33 -2.80 -2.18
C MET A 131 12.52 -3.38 -2.96
N CYS A 132 12.93 -2.68 -4.00
CA CYS A 132 14.07 -3.04 -4.82
C CYS A 132 15.09 -1.91 -4.77
N ALA A 133 16.35 -2.25 -4.55
CA ALA A 133 17.49 -1.34 -4.72
C ALA A 133 18.05 -1.50 -6.14
N ALA A 134 18.11 -0.40 -6.88
CA ALA A 134 18.65 -0.39 -8.23
C ALA A 134 19.61 0.78 -8.43
N VAL A 135 20.64 0.55 -9.24
CA VAL A 135 21.73 1.51 -9.52
C VAL A 135 21.86 1.72 -11.03
N PRO A 136 22.41 2.85 -11.50
CA PRO A 136 22.78 3.00 -12.90
C PRO A 136 23.99 2.11 -13.21
N PRO A 137 24.10 1.53 -14.41
CA PRO A 137 25.27 0.73 -14.80
C PRO A 137 26.60 1.49 -14.68
N SER A 138 26.56 2.81 -14.84
CA SER A 138 27.73 3.70 -14.74
C SER A 138 28.35 3.76 -13.34
N LEU A 139 27.62 3.39 -12.28
CA LEU A 139 28.16 3.32 -10.93
C LEU A 139 29.20 2.19 -10.76
N GLY A 140 29.19 1.19 -11.66
CA GLY A 140 30.11 0.05 -11.61
C GLY A 140 29.85 -0.95 -10.49
N VAL A 141 28.72 -0.83 -9.80
CA VAL A 141 28.30 -1.72 -8.69
C VAL A 141 27.39 -2.83 -9.24
N ASN A 142 27.70 -4.07 -8.85
CA ASN A 142 26.99 -5.26 -9.35
C ASN A 142 26.23 -6.05 -8.29
N SER A 143 26.39 -5.70 -7.01
CA SER A 143 25.74 -6.37 -5.90
C SER A 143 25.54 -5.44 -4.71
N LEU A 144 24.64 -5.82 -3.80
CA LEU A 144 24.43 -5.09 -2.55
C LEU A 144 25.72 -5.03 -1.70
N ALA A 145 26.50 -6.10 -1.67
CA ALA A 145 27.76 -6.14 -0.93
C ALA A 145 28.76 -5.10 -1.48
N GLN A 146 28.86 -4.94 -2.80
CA GLN A 146 29.70 -3.91 -3.43
C GLN A 146 29.21 -2.49 -3.12
N LEU A 147 27.88 -2.27 -3.13
CA LEU A 147 27.30 -0.98 -2.73
C LEU A 147 27.65 -0.64 -1.28
N ILE A 148 27.49 -1.60 -0.36
CA ILE A 148 27.81 -1.42 1.05
C ILE A 148 29.31 -1.08 1.23
N ALA A 149 30.20 -1.80 0.54
CA ALA A 149 31.63 -1.54 0.58
C ALA A 149 31.97 -0.11 0.07
N LEU A 150 31.35 0.30 -1.04
CA LEU A 150 31.53 1.64 -1.61
C LEU A 150 31.02 2.74 -0.65
N ALA A 151 29.84 2.56 -0.07
CA ALA A 151 29.26 3.52 0.87
C ALA A 151 30.05 3.63 2.17
N LYS A 152 30.64 2.52 2.67
CA LYS A 152 31.55 2.52 3.82
C LYS A 152 32.88 3.23 3.51
N ALA A 153 33.40 3.06 2.30
CA ALA A 153 34.64 3.74 1.86
C ALA A 153 34.43 5.24 1.63
N ARG A 154 33.18 5.68 1.37
CA ARG A 154 32.83 7.07 1.08
C ARG A 154 31.61 7.50 1.90
N PRO A 155 31.68 7.63 3.24
CA PRO A 155 30.53 7.91 4.10
C PRO A 155 29.83 9.22 3.72
N GLY A 156 28.51 9.15 3.47
CA GLY A 156 27.68 10.28 3.10
C GLY A 156 27.91 10.85 1.70
N LYS A 157 28.68 10.15 0.83
CA LYS A 157 28.94 10.57 -0.56
C LYS A 157 28.09 9.80 -1.56
N ILE A 158 27.67 8.61 -1.21
CA ILE A 158 26.73 7.83 -2.04
C ILE A 158 25.31 8.31 -1.73
N SER A 159 24.59 8.67 -2.79
CA SER A 159 23.23 9.21 -2.69
C SER A 159 22.18 8.17 -3.11
N TYR A 160 20.99 8.25 -2.49
CA TYR A 160 19.87 7.41 -2.90
C TYR A 160 18.57 8.22 -3.02
N ALA A 161 17.88 7.98 -4.11
CA ALA A 161 16.59 8.61 -4.39
C ALA A 161 15.45 7.90 -3.66
N VAL A 162 14.55 8.69 -3.07
CA VAL A 162 13.34 8.22 -2.40
C VAL A 162 12.14 9.03 -2.86
N THR A 163 10.96 8.40 -2.94
CA THR A 163 9.72 9.05 -3.41
C THR A 163 8.96 9.78 -2.30
N GLY A 164 9.67 10.20 -1.25
CA GLY A 164 9.18 11.03 -0.16
C GLY A 164 9.79 10.66 1.19
N VAL A 165 10.05 11.66 2.00
CA VAL A 165 10.53 11.49 3.39
C VAL A 165 9.41 10.85 4.23
N GLY A 166 9.76 9.84 5.03
CA GLY A 166 8.81 9.07 5.84
C GLY A 166 8.04 7.98 5.07
N ARG A 167 8.19 7.91 3.75
CA ARG A 167 7.63 6.80 2.96
C ARG A 167 8.49 5.54 3.06
N LEU A 168 7.93 4.40 2.67
CA LEU A 168 8.63 3.11 2.74
C LEU A 168 9.97 3.12 1.99
N THR A 169 10.07 3.82 0.86
CA THR A 169 11.32 3.99 0.12
C THR A 169 12.41 4.64 0.97
N HIS A 170 12.05 5.69 1.75
CA HIS A 170 12.95 6.32 2.70
C HIS A 170 13.27 5.40 3.89
N LEU A 171 12.24 4.83 4.51
CA LEU A 171 12.41 3.94 5.67
C LEU A 171 13.26 2.70 5.34
N THR A 172 13.13 2.17 4.13
CA THR A 172 13.97 1.08 3.64
C THR A 172 15.43 1.49 3.55
N GLY A 173 15.71 2.69 3.05
CA GLY A 173 17.07 3.22 2.97
C GLY A 173 17.69 3.46 4.34
N GLU A 174 16.93 4.02 5.28
CA GLU A 174 17.38 4.22 6.65
C GLU A 174 17.64 2.88 7.37
N LEU A 175 16.73 1.92 7.21
CA LEU A 175 16.92 0.56 7.74
C LEU A 175 18.17 -0.09 7.14
N LEU A 176 18.36 0.02 5.82
CA LEU A 176 19.52 -0.52 5.12
C LEU A 176 20.82 0.09 5.62
N GLN A 177 20.88 1.42 5.77
CA GLN A 177 22.04 2.13 6.29
C GLN A 177 22.42 1.65 7.69
N ARG A 178 21.42 1.52 8.56
CA ARG A 178 21.60 1.09 9.95
C ARG A 178 22.13 -0.34 10.02
N GLU A 179 21.44 -1.27 9.38
CA GLU A 179 21.79 -2.69 9.46
C GLU A 179 23.14 -3.01 8.77
N ALA A 180 23.47 -2.26 7.71
CA ALA A 180 24.75 -2.39 7.04
C ALA A 180 25.89 -1.60 7.71
N GLY A 181 25.60 -0.71 8.67
CA GLY A 181 26.60 0.18 9.28
C GLY A 181 27.26 1.12 8.24
N MET A 182 26.48 1.72 7.36
CA MET A 182 26.93 2.65 6.32
C MET A 182 26.15 3.97 6.38
N ARG A 183 26.64 5.00 5.66
CA ARG A 183 25.97 6.30 5.57
C ARG A 183 25.84 6.72 4.12
N MET A 184 24.61 7.06 3.70
CA MET A 184 24.27 7.56 2.37
C MET A 184 23.54 8.90 2.48
N LEU A 185 23.48 9.66 1.40
CA LEU A 185 22.73 10.91 1.30
C LEU A 185 21.33 10.63 0.73
N THR A 186 20.30 10.96 1.47
CA THR A 186 18.90 10.85 1.03
C THR A 186 18.53 12.00 0.09
N VAL A 187 17.99 11.69 -1.09
CA VAL A 187 17.51 12.67 -2.08
C VAL A 187 16.02 12.46 -2.30
N PRO A 188 15.15 13.34 -1.75
CA PRO A 188 13.70 13.16 -1.84
C PRO A 188 13.10 13.72 -3.13
N TYR A 189 12.20 12.95 -3.76
CA TYR A 189 11.40 13.29 -4.94
C TYR A 189 9.91 13.19 -4.60
N LEU A 190 9.22 14.32 -4.51
CA LEU A 190 7.84 14.36 -4.01
C LEU A 190 6.77 14.05 -5.07
N GLY A 191 7.13 14.14 -6.36
CA GLY A 191 6.20 13.97 -7.50
C GLY A 191 6.09 12.53 -8.04
N GLY A 192 6.61 11.53 -7.32
CA GLY A 192 6.66 10.14 -7.79
C GLY A 192 8.01 9.74 -8.38
N PRO A 193 8.16 8.51 -8.90
CA PRO A 193 9.47 7.97 -9.25
C PRO A 193 10.08 8.51 -10.57
N ALA A 194 9.31 9.14 -11.44
CA ALA A 194 9.77 9.50 -12.79
C ALA A 194 11.04 10.38 -12.79
N ASN A 195 11.05 11.48 -12.01
CA ASN A 195 12.21 12.36 -11.89
C ASN A 195 13.37 11.68 -11.18
N ALA A 196 13.08 10.89 -10.15
CA ALA A 196 14.08 10.09 -9.43
C ALA A 196 14.81 9.12 -10.38
N ILE A 197 14.06 8.37 -11.19
CA ILE A 197 14.57 7.44 -12.20
C ILE A 197 15.46 8.19 -13.20
N SER A 198 15.00 9.32 -13.73
CA SER A 198 15.75 10.14 -14.68
C SER A 198 17.09 10.59 -14.10
N ASP A 199 17.12 11.02 -12.84
CA ASP A 199 18.33 11.50 -12.18
C ASP A 199 19.30 10.37 -11.86
N VAL A 200 18.77 9.18 -11.51
CA VAL A 200 19.61 8.00 -11.29
C VAL A 200 20.21 7.49 -12.61
N ILE A 201 19.40 7.39 -13.68
CA ILE A 201 19.92 7.02 -15.02
C ILE A 201 20.97 8.00 -15.49
N GLY A 202 20.78 9.30 -15.24
CA GLY A 202 21.72 10.36 -15.57
C GLY A 202 22.95 10.44 -14.66
N GLY A 203 23.08 9.60 -13.63
CA GLY A 203 24.20 9.58 -12.70
C GLY A 203 24.24 10.78 -11.73
N ARG A 204 23.17 11.56 -11.60
CA ARG A 204 23.03 12.64 -10.60
C ARG A 204 22.78 12.10 -9.20
N VAL A 205 22.16 10.93 -9.12
CA VAL A 205 21.93 10.17 -7.88
C VAL A 205 22.41 8.73 -8.12
N ASP A 206 23.04 8.12 -7.12
CA ASP A 206 23.77 6.85 -7.28
C ASP A 206 22.86 5.61 -7.20
N MET A 207 21.71 5.70 -6.53
CA MET A 207 20.80 4.56 -6.32
C MET A 207 19.35 5.04 -6.19
N ILE A 208 18.41 4.18 -6.55
CA ILE A 208 16.99 4.33 -6.22
C ILE A 208 16.53 3.15 -5.37
N ILE A 209 15.69 3.44 -4.37
CA ILE A 209 14.89 2.44 -3.64
C ILE A 209 13.43 2.66 -4.03
N GLU A 210 12.83 1.69 -4.71
CA GLU A 210 11.43 1.74 -5.14
C GLU A 210 10.87 0.32 -5.25
N GLY A 211 9.54 0.17 -5.24
CA GLY A 211 8.93 -1.10 -5.63
C GLY A 211 9.31 -1.48 -7.06
N TYR A 212 9.56 -2.76 -7.29
CA TYR A 212 10.03 -3.23 -8.60
C TYR A 212 9.17 -2.72 -9.76
N SER A 213 7.85 -2.70 -9.61
CA SER A 213 6.93 -2.23 -10.66
C SER A 213 7.19 -0.78 -11.08
N GLY A 214 7.58 0.09 -10.15
CA GLY A 214 7.87 1.50 -10.43
C GLY A 214 9.13 1.70 -11.29
N ILE A 215 10.07 0.76 -11.26
CA ILE A 215 11.35 0.82 -11.98
C ILE A 215 11.52 -0.27 -13.05
N ALA A 216 10.54 -1.16 -13.20
CA ALA A 216 10.62 -2.33 -14.08
C ALA A 216 10.90 -1.98 -15.55
N ALA A 217 10.34 -0.88 -16.06
CA ALA A 217 10.58 -0.43 -17.43
C ALA A 217 12.04 -0.07 -17.67
N SER A 218 12.65 0.69 -16.76
CA SER A 218 14.05 1.10 -16.82
C SER A 218 15.01 -0.07 -16.62
N ILE A 219 14.63 -1.07 -15.80
CA ILE A 219 15.39 -2.32 -15.65
C ILE A 219 15.36 -3.12 -16.95
N ARG A 220 14.19 -3.32 -17.56
CA ARG A 220 14.08 -4.03 -18.85
C ARG A 220 14.82 -3.33 -19.99
N ALA A 221 14.90 -2.00 -19.95
CA ALA A 221 15.66 -1.21 -20.91
C ALA A 221 17.17 -1.21 -20.63
N GLY A 222 17.65 -1.88 -19.58
CA GLY A 222 19.06 -1.89 -19.19
C GLY A 222 19.59 -0.57 -18.64
N GLN A 223 18.70 0.40 -18.38
CA GLN A 223 19.06 1.73 -17.86
C GLN A 223 19.31 1.72 -16.35
N LEU A 224 18.64 0.83 -15.64
CA LEU A 224 18.86 0.55 -14.22
C LEU A 224 19.21 -0.92 -14.03
N LYS A 225 20.12 -1.18 -13.11
CA LYS A 225 20.48 -2.53 -12.67
C LYS A 225 19.92 -2.77 -11.28
N PRO A 226 18.97 -3.71 -11.11
CA PRO A 226 18.55 -4.11 -9.78
C PRO A 226 19.68 -4.91 -9.11
N ILE A 227 19.98 -4.62 -7.85
CA ILE A 227 21.09 -5.27 -7.12
C ILE A 227 20.60 -6.10 -5.93
N ALA A 228 19.41 -5.82 -5.39
CA ALA A 228 18.76 -6.65 -4.38
C ALA A 228 17.25 -6.31 -4.23
N VAL A 229 16.46 -7.29 -3.80
CA VAL A 229 15.09 -7.09 -3.31
C VAL A 229 15.05 -7.15 -1.79
N ALA A 230 14.27 -6.26 -1.17
CA ALA A 230 14.17 -6.13 0.28
C ALA A 230 13.17 -7.16 0.88
N SER A 231 13.34 -8.42 0.53
CA SER A 231 12.57 -9.57 1.01
C SER A 231 13.47 -10.54 1.78
N ILE A 232 12.85 -11.47 2.50
CA ILE A 232 13.59 -12.54 3.20
C ILE A 232 14.18 -13.54 2.20
N GLU A 233 13.44 -13.82 1.11
CA GLU A 233 13.82 -14.76 0.06
C GLU A 233 13.81 -14.07 -1.29
N ARG A 234 14.48 -14.66 -2.28
CA ARG A 234 14.40 -14.20 -3.68
C ARG A 234 12.98 -14.32 -4.20
N LEU A 235 12.63 -13.42 -5.12
CA LEU A 235 11.32 -13.46 -5.77
C LEU A 235 11.30 -14.60 -6.81
N PRO A 236 10.25 -15.43 -6.84
CA PRO A 236 10.18 -16.58 -7.77
C PRO A 236 10.38 -16.21 -9.24
N GLU A 237 9.84 -15.07 -9.67
CA GLU A 237 9.95 -14.58 -11.05
C GLU A 237 11.29 -13.89 -11.35
N PHE A 238 12.10 -13.65 -10.31
CA PHE A 238 13.42 -13.00 -10.44
C PHE A 238 14.49 -13.79 -9.65
N PRO A 239 14.71 -15.08 -10.00
CA PRO A 239 15.58 -15.96 -9.21
C PRO A 239 17.05 -15.50 -9.19
N ASP A 240 17.47 -14.73 -10.18
CA ASP A 240 18.82 -14.18 -10.26
C ASP A 240 19.01 -12.88 -9.44
N LEU A 241 17.91 -12.27 -8.95
CA LEU A 241 17.97 -11.07 -8.13
C LEU A 241 18.08 -11.45 -6.65
N PRO A 242 19.22 -11.18 -5.97
CA PRO A 242 19.40 -11.57 -4.59
C PRO A 242 18.42 -10.88 -3.64
N ALA A 243 18.04 -11.56 -2.57
CA ALA A 243 17.36 -10.94 -1.44
C ALA A 243 18.37 -10.15 -0.59
N VAL A 244 17.96 -9.01 -0.03
CA VAL A 244 18.79 -8.26 0.91
C VAL A 244 19.17 -9.14 2.11
N ALA A 245 18.27 -10.04 2.53
CA ALA A 245 18.51 -10.97 3.63
C ALA A 245 19.68 -11.95 3.39
N GLU A 246 20.10 -12.18 2.15
CA GLU A 246 21.31 -12.95 1.84
C GLU A 246 22.59 -12.21 2.25
N THR A 247 22.55 -10.88 2.28
CA THR A 247 23.68 -10.03 2.70
C THR A 247 23.50 -9.53 4.13
N ILE A 248 22.26 -9.26 4.55
CA ILE A 248 21.89 -8.75 5.87
C ILE A 248 20.80 -9.69 6.43
N PRO A 249 21.15 -10.70 7.23
CA PRO A 249 20.21 -11.70 7.73
C PRO A 249 19.01 -11.07 8.44
N GLY A 250 17.80 -11.52 8.10
CA GLY A 250 16.55 -11.04 8.69
C GLY A 250 16.03 -9.71 8.14
N PHE A 251 16.74 -9.07 7.21
CA PHE A 251 16.27 -7.84 6.60
C PHE A 251 15.00 -8.07 5.77
N SER A 252 13.98 -7.24 6.01
CA SER A 252 12.76 -7.22 5.19
C SER A 252 12.15 -5.82 5.19
N ALA A 253 11.88 -5.30 4.02
CA ALA A 253 11.13 -4.05 3.80
C ALA A 253 10.15 -4.24 2.65
N THR A 254 8.97 -4.76 2.99
CA THR A 254 7.91 -5.07 2.04
C THR A 254 6.77 -4.08 2.23
N GLY A 255 6.41 -3.40 1.15
CA GLY A 255 5.18 -2.63 1.06
C GLY A 255 3.98 -3.57 0.91
N TRP A 256 2.82 -3.07 1.24
CA TRP A 256 1.58 -3.80 1.06
C TRP A 256 0.42 -2.83 0.80
N GLN A 257 -0.62 -3.34 0.18
CA GLN A 257 -1.86 -2.63 -0.08
C GLN A 257 -3.04 -3.41 0.47
N VAL A 258 -3.92 -2.69 1.13
CA VAL A 258 -5.20 -3.20 1.63
C VAL A 258 -6.32 -2.34 1.09
N LEU A 259 -7.48 -2.93 0.87
CA LEU A 259 -8.69 -2.20 0.51
C LEU A 259 -9.51 -1.96 1.79
N LEU A 260 -9.93 -0.73 1.98
CA LEU A 260 -10.67 -0.25 3.14
C LEU A 260 -11.98 0.39 2.69
N ALA A 261 -13.01 0.32 3.53
CA ALA A 261 -14.24 1.08 3.40
C ALA A 261 -14.40 2.05 4.58
N PRO A 262 -15.00 3.24 4.43
CA PRO A 262 -15.28 4.15 5.53
C PRO A 262 -16.01 3.44 6.69
N ALA A 263 -15.73 3.86 7.92
CA ALA A 263 -16.47 3.36 9.09
C ALA A 263 -17.98 3.62 8.91
N GLY A 264 -18.80 2.68 9.39
CA GLY A 264 -20.25 2.75 9.19
C GLY A 264 -20.76 2.15 7.88
N THR A 265 -19.88 1.76 6.94
CA THR A 265 -20.32 1.01 5.74
C THR A 265 -21.05 -0.27 6.16
N PRO A 266 -22.25 -0.57 5.61
CA PRO A 266 -23.02 -1.74 5.97
C PRO A 266 -22.21 -3.02 5.85
N LYS A 267 -22.25 -3.87 6.88
CA LYS A 267 -21.45 -5.12 6.92
C LYS A 267 -21.68 -6.02 5.72
N MET A 268 -22.89 -6.02 5.17
CA MET A 268 -23.21 -6.80 3.97
C MET A 268 -22.44 -6.29 2.74
N ILE A 269 -22.37 -4.98 2.55
CA ILE A 269 -21.61 -4.35 1.47
C ILE A 269 -20.11 -4.65 1.62
N VAL A 270 -19.57 -4.48 2.84
CA VAL A 270 -18.17 -4.82 3.12
C VAL A 270 -17.89 -6.29 2.83
N HIS A 271 -18.79 -7.20 3.20
CA HIS A 271 -18.65 -8.62 2.94
C HIS A 271 -18.66 -8.93 1.43
N TRP A 272 -19.54 -8.32 0.65
CA TRP A 272 -19.58 -8.49 -0.80
C TRP A 272 -18.30 -8.02 -1.47
N ILE A 273 -17.88 -6.78 -1.16
CA ILE A 273 -16.62 -6.27 -1.71
C ILE A 273 -15.44 -7.18 -1.33
N SER A 274 -15.41 -7.66 -0.07
CA SER A 274 -14.38 -8.57 0.41
C SER A 274 -14.36 -9.90 -0.34
N SER A 275 -15.54 -10.49 -0.58
CA SER A 275 -15.68 -11.72 -1.37
C SER A 275 -15.19 -11.54 -2.80
N ASP A 276 -15.60 -10.44 -3.44
CA ASP A 276 -15.23 -10.16 -4.82
C ASP A 276 -13.74 -9.82 -4.95
N LEU A 277 -13.17 -9.05 -4.00
CA LEU A 277 -11.73 -8.83 -3.95
C LEU A 277 -10.96 -10.14 -3.80
N ALA A 278 -11.40 -11.03 -2.90
CA ALA A 278 -10.77 -12.34 -2.72
C ALA A 278 -10.79 -13.17 -4.01
N GLN A 279 -11.89 -13.14 -4.77
CA GLN A 279 -11.97 -13.79 -6.08
C GLN A 279 -11.03 -13.13 -7.11
N VAL A 280 -10.96 -11.78 -7.13
CA VAL A 280 -10.06 -11.05 -8.04
C VAL A 280 -8.61 -11.40 -7.78
N VAL A 281 -8.16 -11.35 -6.51
CA VAL A 281 -6.76 -11.62 -6.16
C VAL A 281 -6.37 -13.10 -6.30
N ALA A 282 -7.35 -13.99 -6.32
CA ALA A 282 -7.15 -15.43 -6.56
C ALA A 282 -7.02 -15.77 -8.05
N LYS A 283 -7.48 -14.92 -8.98
CA LYS A 283 -7.39 -15.17 -10.42
C LYS A 283 -5.93 -15.30 -10.85
N GLU A 284 -5.64 -16.32 -11.64
CA GLU A 284 -4.28 -16.57 -12.15
C GLU A 284 -3.74 -15.38 -12.96
N GLU A 285 -4.60 -14.78 -13.80
CA GLU A 285 -4.24 -13.61 -14.59
C GLU A 285 -3.83 -12.43 -13.70
N PHE A 286 -4.57 -12.16 -12.62
CA PHE A 286 -4.24 -11.10 -11.67
C PHE A 286 -2.90 -11.38 -11.00
N ARG A 287 -2.69 -12.60 -10.51
CA ARG A 287 -1.42 -13.01 -9.89
C ARG A 287 -0.24 -12.91 -10.84
N LYS A 288 -0.40 -13.35 -12.09
CA LYS A 288 0.65 -13.22 -13.12
C LYS A 288 1.01 -11.76 -13.41
N LYS A 289 0.01 -10.88 -13.52
CA LYS A 289 0.26 -9.43 -13.69
C LYS A 289 1.04 -8.84 -12.52
N LEU A 290 0.70 -9.20 -11.28
CA LEU A 290 1.44 -8.74 -10.11
C LEU A 290 2.85 -9.32 -10.06
N ALA A 291 3.00 -10.61 -10.27
CA ALA A 291 4.27 -11.33 -10.20
C ALA A 291 5.29 -10.78 -11.22
N ALA A 292 4.84 -10.48 -12.45
CA ALA A 292 5.67 -9.80 -13.45
C ALA A 292 6.19 -8.42 -13.01
N LEU A 293 5.63 -7.86 -11.95
CA LEU A 293 6.03 -6.59 -11.33
C LEU A 293 6.71 -6.79 -9.97
N GLY A 294 7.07 -8.03 -9.61
CA GLY A 294 7.65 -8.35 -8.31
C GLY A 294 6.67 -8.12 -7.14
N SER A 295 5.38 -8.22 -7.41
CA SER A 295 4.30 -8.03 -6.44
C SER A 295 3.50 -9.32 -6.32
N TYR A 296 2.99 -9.59 -5.13
CA TYR A 296 2.31 -10.85 -4.83
C TYR A 296 1.00 -10.59 -4.12
N SER A 297 0.01 -11.44 -4.33
CA SER A 297 -1.28 -11.36 -3.66
C SER A 297 -1.60 -12.64 -2.91
N ARG A 298 -2.37 -12.48 -1.85
CA ARG A 298 -3.03 -13.59 -1.14
C ARG A 298 -4.40 -13.14 -0.67
N ALA A 299 -5.36 -14.02 -0.67
CA ALA A 299 -6.66 -13.71 -0.13
C ALA A 299 -6.58 -13.62 1.40
N MET A 300 -7.11 -12.53 1.95
CA MET A 300 -7.27 -12.34 3.40
C MET A 300 -8.64 -11.74 3.66
N THR A 301 -9.32 -12.26 4.66
CA THR A 301 -10.56 -11.68 5.19
C THR A 301 -10.32 -10.30 5.81
N GLY A 302 -11.35 -9.49 5.99
CA GLY A 302 -11.22 -8.19 6.67
C GLY A 302 -10.61 -8.31 8.06
N SER A 303 -10.95 -9.35 8.83
CA SER A 303 -10.39 -9.58 10.17
C SER A 303 -8.91 -9.99 10.14
N GLU A 304 -8.50 -10.81 9.18
CA GLU A 304 -7.09 -11.17 8.97
C GLU A 304 -6.30 -9.95 8.51
N THR A 305 -6.85 -9.16 7.60
CA THR A 305 -6.26 -7.90 7.13
C THR A 305 -6.07 -6.91 8.28
N THR A 306 -7.05 -6.75 9.17
CA THR A 306 -6.93 -5.90 10.36
C THR A 306 -5.78 -6.36 11.27
N ARG A 307 -5.70 -7.67 11.59
CA ARG A 307 -4.60 -8.21 12.40
C ARG A 307 -3.24 -8.01 11.76
N PHE A 308 -3.15 -8.21 10.44
CA PHE A 308 -1.94 -7.99 9.66
C PHE A 308 -1.48 -6.52 9.74
N VAL A 309 -2.39 -5.57 9.47
CA VAL A 309 -2.10 -4.12 9.53
C VAL A 309 -1.59 -3.72 10.91
N HIS A 310 -2.23 -4.16 11.99
CA HIS A 310 -1.77 -3.87 13.35
C HIS A 310 -0.39 -4.48 13.64
N GLY A 311 -0.09 -5.66 13.11
CA GLY A 311 1.23 -6.29 13.20
C GLY A 311 2.32 -5.44 12.52
N GLU A 312 2.06 -5.02 11.30
CA GLU A 312 2.96 -4.17 10.53
C GLU A 312 3.15 -2.78 11.16
N GLN A 313 2.09 -2.16 11.67
CA GLN A 313 2.20 -0.89 12.40
C GLN A 313 3.14 -1.01 13.60
N ARG A 314 3.03 -2.07 14.40
CA ARG A 314 3.94 -2.29 15.54
C ARG A 314 5.39 -2.46 15.10
N LYS A 315 5.64 -3.25 14.05
CA LYS A 315 6.97 -3.48 13.48
C LYS A 315 7.61 -2.16 13.04
N TRP A 316 6.94 -1.39 12.21
CA TRP A 316 7.48 -0.15 11.65
C TRP A 316 7.58 0.98 12.66
N ASN A 317 6.66 1.09 13.61
CA ASN A 317 6.78 2.05 14.72
C ASN A 317 8.06 1.82 15.53
N SER A 318 8.40 0.54 15.80
CA SER A 318 9.67 0.20 16.45
C SER A 318 10.89 0.66 15.64
N VAL A 319 10.86 0.48 14.32
CA VAL A 319 11.94 0.96 13.42
C VAL A 319 12.06 2.48 13.46
N LEU A 320 10.95 3.22 13.38
CA LEU A 320 10.92 4.68 13.43
C LEU A 320 11.46 5.24 14.75
N GLU A 321 11.06 4.65 15.88
CA GLU A 321 11.57 5.05 17.20
C GLU A 321 13.08 4.85 17.32
N GLN A 322 13.61 3.77 16.74
CA GLN A 322 15.05 3.52 16.73
C GLN A 322 15.78 4.52 15.84
N ILE A 323 15.27 4.83 14.63
CA ILE A 323 15.84 5.86 13.74
C ILE A 323 15.88 7.22 14.43
N ALA A 324 14.79 7.61 15.10
CA ALA A 324 14.71 8.89 15.81
C ALA A 324 15.72 9.01 16.96
N ARG A 325 16.12 7.90 17.59
CA ARG A 325 17.14 7.89 18.68
C ARG A 325 18.57 8.04 18.13
N THR A 326 18.82 7.53 16.93
CA THR A 326 20.17 7.58 16.30
C THR A 326 20.44 8.87 15.53
N SER A 327 19.40 9.66 15.27
CA SER A 327 19.50 10.98 14.59
C SER A 327 19.71 12.14 15.55
N LYS A 328 19.73 11.89 16.87
CA LYS A 328 20.08 12.84 17.94
C LYS A 328 21.54 12.64 18.35
#